data_6f1a43d941a1b4489ee478f0e139d3d6
#
_entry.id   6f1a43d941a1b4489ee478f0e139d3d6
#
_cell.length_a   1.000
_cell.length_b   1.000
_cell.length_c   1.000
_cell.angle_alpha   90.00
_cell.angle_beta   90.00
_cell.angle_gamma   90.00
#
_symmetry.space_group_name_H-M   'P 1'
#
loop_
_entity.id
_entity.type
_entity.pdbx_description
1 polymer ?
#
loop_
_entity_poly.entity_id
_entity_poly.type
_entity_poly.pdbx_seq_one_letter_code
_entity_poly.pdbx_strand_id
1 'polypeptide(L)'
;MKLILSLLLFTLTFDMKGQGKNYFYEINKFEENYSNKAVISRFLHGVGFRYYWATEGLTDIDLSYKPSESGINSRKTLEHIYGLSIMIRNGFHNEPIKRSRSYPDLSYLELREKTLANIKSSIDLLEEYDESDFENNKVIFGDLKFDLYNLFHGPISDSLYHIGQIVVFRRASGNPIPKGVNHFMGIKMD
;
A
#
# COMPACT_ATOMS: atom_id res chain seq x y z
N MET A 1 -53.44 39.49 7.37
CA MET A 1 -52.57 39.03 6.27
C MET A 1 -51.42 38.27 6.90
N LYS A 2 -51.50 36.92 6.99
CA LYS A 2 -50.45 36.08 7.60
C LYS A 2 -49.58 35.51 6.50
N LEU A 3 -48.29 35.88 6.49
CA LEU A 3 -47.27 35.30 5.59
C LEU A 3 -46.89 33.93 6.12
N ILE A 4 -47.13 32.88 5.34
CA ILE A 4 -46.64 31.53 5.61
C ILE A 4 -45.28 31.40 4.90
N LEU A 5 -44.21 31.37 5.70
CA LEU A 5 -42.84 31.13 5.20
C LEU A 5 -42.64 29.60 5.08
N SER A 6 -42.68 29.11 3.85
CA SER A 6 -42.45 27.71 3.55
C SER A 6 -40.94 27.46 3.54
N LEU A 7 -40.45 26.74 4.56
CA LEU A 7 -39.05 26.32 4.68
C LEU A 7 -38.84 25.06 3.81
N LEU A 8 -38.23 25.20 2.63
CA LEU A 8 -37.86 24.07 1.79
C LEU A 8 -36.61 23.41 2.41
N LEU A 9 -36.83 22.27 3.07
CA LEU A 9 -35.76 21.42 3.58
C LEU A 9 -35.13 20.66 2.38
N PHE A 10 -33.99 21.12 1.88
CA PHE A 10 -33.20 20.41 0.86
C PHE A 10 -32.46 19.27 1.56
N THR A 11 -33.00 18.06 1.56
CA THR A 11 -32.29 16.86 1.97
C THR A 11 -31.28 16.49 0.88
N LEU A 12 -30.01 16.83 1.10
CA LEU A 12 -28.91 16.26 0.35
C LEU A 12 -28.83 14.76 0.66
N THR A 13 -29.45 13.95 -0.17
CA THR A 13 -29.16 12.51 -0.20
C THR A 13 -27.76 12.35 -0.77
N PHE A 14 -26.79 12.06 0.10
CA PHE A 14 -25.49 11.53 -0.30
C PHE A 14 -25.76 10.17 -0.94
N ASP A 15 -25.77 10.12 -2.26
CA ASP A 15 -25.68 8.86 -3.00
C ASP A 15 -24.33 8.23 -2.63
N MET A 16 -24.35 7.28 -1.71
CA MET A 16 -23.27 6.32 -1.55
C MET A 16 -23.25 5.42 -2.79
N LYS A 17 -22.72 5.94 -3.89
CA LYS A 17 -22.30 5.09 -5.01
C LYS A 17 -21.39 4.04 -4.43
N GLY A 18 -21.76 2.77 -4.60
CA GLY A 18 -21.02 1.62 -4.10
C GLY A 18 -19.53 1.78 -4.40
N GLN A 19 -18.72 1.73 -3.35
CA GLN A 19 -17.26 1.76 -3.48
C GLN A 19 -16.89 0.58 -4.38
N GLY A 20 -16.47 0.86 -5.61
CA GLY A 20 -15.89 -0.15 -6.49
C GLY A 20 -14.78 -0.89 -5.74
N LYS A 21 -14.54 -2.18 -6.06
CA LYS A 21 -13.47 -2.96 -5.46
C LYS A 21 -12.17 -2.14 -5.49
N ASN A 22 -11.43 -2.12 -4.38
CA ASN A 22 -10.12 -1.44 -4.31
C ASN A 22 -9.20 -1.98 -5.41
N TYR A 23 -8.35 -1.12 -5.96
CA TYR A 23 -7.42 -1.46 -7.04
C TYR A 23 -6.59 -2.73 -6.76
N PHE A 24 -6.21 -2.96 -5.50
CA PHE A 24 -5.42 -4.11 -5.06
C PHE A 24 -6.27 -5.28 -4.50
N TYR A 25 -7.59 -5.24 -4.65
CA TYR A 25 -8.45 -6.35 -4.23
C TYR A 25 -8.13 -7.64 -4.99
N GLU A 26 -7.82 -7.53 -6.28
CA GLU A 26 -7.37 -8.59 -7.16
C GLU A 26 -6.24 -8.08 -8.06
N ILE A 27 -5.36 -8.97 -8.49
CA ILE A 27 -4.34 -8.62 -9.47
C ILE A 27 -4.97 -8.76 -10.86
N ASN A 28 -5.07 -7.65 -11.59
CA ASN A 28 -5.61 -7.64 -12.94
C ASN A 28 -4.80 -8.54 -13.87
N LYS A 29 -5.42 -9.04 -14.93
CA LYS A 29 -4.71 -9.73 -16.02
C LYS A 29 -3.80 -8.71 -16.72
N PHE A 30 -2.56 -9.10 -16.93
CA PHE A 30 -1.55 -8.32 -17.64
C PHE A 30 -1.43 -8.79 -19.08
N GLU A 31 -0.88 -7.93 -19.94
CA GLU A 31 -0.41 -8.33 -21.26
C GLU A 31 0.65 -9.44 -21.15
N GLU A 32 0.71 -10.32 -22.15
CA GLU A 32 1.54 -11.54 -22.12
C GLU A 32 3.03 -11.27 -22.42
N ASN A 33 3.47 -10.02 -22.51
CA ASN A 33 4.86 -9.70 -22.79
C ASN A 33 5.73 -9.69 -21.54
N TYR A 34 6.99 -10.07 -21.68
CA TYR A 34 8.02 -9.99 -20.65
C TYR A 34 8.99 -8.86 -21.02
N SER A 35 8.77 -7.69 -20.42
CA SER A 35 9.70 -6.55 -20.44
C SER A 35 10.10 -6.21 -19.00
N ASN A 36 11.16 -5.42 -18.81
CA ASN A 36 11.59 -4.98 -17.48
C ASN A 36 10.43 -4.32 -16.74
N LYS A 37 9.74 -3.37 -17.36
CA LYS A 37 8.60 -2.70 -16.75
C LYS A 37 7.44 -3.64 -16.42
N ALA A 38 7.12 -4.59 -17.30
CA ALA A 38 6.03 -5.54 -17.07
C ALA A 38 6.31 -6.45 -15.86
N VAL A 39 7.54 -6.95 -15.73
CA VAL A 39 7.96 -7.79 -14.59
C VAL A 39 7.90 -7.00 -13.29
N ILE A 40 8.44 -5.77 -13.27
CA ILE A 40 8.47 -4.91 -12.08
C ILE A 40 7.06 -4.49 -11.67
N SER A 41 6.23 -4.04 -12.62
CA SER A 41 4.83 -3.68 -12.39
C SER A 41 4.06 -4.85 -11.78
N ARG A 42 4.20 -6.05 -12.35
CA ARG A 42 3.56 -7.27 -11.83
C ARG A 42 4.02 -7.62 -10.42
N PHE A 43 5.29 -7.40 -10.11
CA PHE A 43 5.83 -7.61 -8.77
C PHE A 43 5.21 -6.62 -7.76
N LEU A 44 5.12 -5.33 -8.12
CA LEU A 44 4.48 -4.30 -7.28
C LEU A 44 2.97 -4.57 -7.08
N HIS A 45 2.25 -5.05 -8.09
CA HIS A 45 0.87 -5.52 -7.90
C HIS A 45 0.80 -6.64 -6.86
N GLY A 46 1.75 -7.57 -6.90
CA GLY A 46 1.86 -8.64 -5.91
C GLY A 46 2.12 -8.14 -4.48
N VAL A 47 2.92 -7.07 -4.34
CA VAL A 47 3.15 -6.38 -3.05
C VAL A 47 1.86 -5.70 -2.58
N GLY A 48 1.22 -4.92 -3.45
CA GLY A 48 -0.02 -4.20 -3.13
C GLY A 48 -1.17 -5.13 -2.75
N PHE A 49 -1.36 -6.23 -3.49
CA PHE A 49 -2.36 -7.26 -3.19
C PHE A 49 -2.13 -7.88 -1.80
N ARG A 50 -0.88 -8.26 -1.48
CA ARG A 50 -0.54 -8.81 -0.16
C ARG A 50 -0.74 -7.81 0.96
N TYR A 51 -0.34 -6.57 0.75
CA TYR A 51 -0.54 -5.50 1.74
C TYR A 51 -2.02 -5.22 1.95
N TYR A 52 -2.81 -5.14 0.88
CA TYR A 52 -4.25 -4.94 0.95
C TYR A 52 -4.90 -5.97 1.86
N TRP A 53 -4.69 -7.28 1.60
CA TRP A 53 -5.30 -8.36 2.37
C TRP A 53 -4.69 -8.55 3.76
N ALA A 54 -3.40 -8.28 3.93
CA ALA A 54 -2.75 -8.31 5.24
C ALA A 54 -3.30 -7.24 6.19
N THR A 55 -3.78 -6.13 5.63
CA THR A 55 -4.22 -4.97 6.42
C THR A 55 -5.73 -4.73 6.37
N GLU A 56 -6.50 -5.52 5.64
CA GLU A 56 -7.96 -5.37 5.59
C GLU A 56 -8.60 -5.76 6.92
N GLY A 57 -9.40 -4.85 7.52
CA GLY A 57 -10.16 -5.13 8.73
C GLY A 57 -9.33 -5.37 10.00
N LEU A 58 -8.16 -4.74 10.13
CA LEU A 58 -7.43 -4.75 11.39
C LEU A 58 -8.15 -3.93 12.45
N THR A 59 -8.22 -4.47 13.66
CA THR A 59 -8.81 -3.85 14.85
C THR A 59 -7.73 -3.25 15.75
N ASP A 60 -8.13 -2.50 16.77
CA ASP A 60 -7.19 -1.96 17.77
C ASP A 60 -6.43 -3.06 18.51
N ILE A 61 -7.03 -4.24 18.70
CA ILE A 61 -6.36 -5.43 19.26
C ILE A 61 -5.21 -5.86 18.36
N ASP A 62 -5.47 -5.93 17.04
CA ASP A 62 -4.42 -6.29 16.07
C ASP A 62 -3.32 -5.23 16.02
N LEU A 63 -3.69 -3.95 16.01
CA LEU A 63 -2.75 -2.83 15.93
C LEU A 63 -1.83 -2.75 17.15
N SER A 64 -2.33 -3.08 18.32
CA SER A 64 -1.57 -3.10 19.57
C SER A 64 -0.76 -4.39 19.77
N TYR A 65 -1.06 -5.46 19.05
CA TYR A 65 -0.39 -6.75 19.19
C TYR A 65 1.11 -6.64 18.92
N LYS A 66 1.90 -7.25 19.80
CA LYS A 66 3.35 -7.44 19.67
C LYS A 66 3.73 -8.87 20.07
N PRO A 67 4.74 -9.48 19.42
CA PRO A 67 5.09 -10.89 19.65
C PRO A 67 5.81 -11.13 21.00
N SER A 68 6.40 -10.09 21.59
CA SER A 68 7.12 -10.14 22.88
C SER A 68 7.17 -8.73 23.49
N GLU A 69 7.63 -8.61 24.73
CA GLU A 69 7.80 -7.30 25.39
C GLU A 69 8.74 -6.37 24.62
N SER A 70 9.84 -6.89 24.10
CA SER A 70 10.81 -6.13 23.32
C SER A 70 10.44 -5.98 21.84
N GLY A 71 9.40 -6.70 21.37
CA GLY A 71 8.95 -6.65 19.98
C GLY A 71 8.21 -5.36 19.64
N ILE A 72 8.30 -4.95 18.39
CA ILE A 72 7.49 -3.85 17.86
C ILE A 72 6.07 -4.35 17.59
N ASN A 73 5.06 -3.51 17.79
CA ASN A 73 3.67 -3.85 17.55
C ASN A 73 3.30 -3.68 16.06
N SER A 74 2.11 -4.21 15.69
CA SER A 74 1.61 -4.12 14.32
C SER A 74 1.51 -2.69 13.82
N ARG A 75 1.05 -1.74 14.67
CA ARG A 75 0.95 -0.33 14.29
C ARG A 75 2.32 0.25 13.85
N LYS A 76 3.38 -0.01 14.60
CA LYS A 76 4.73 0.45 14.26
C LYS A 76 5.28 -0.25 13.01
N THR A 77 4.93 -1.52 12.82
CA THR A 77 5.27 -2.25 11.59
C THR A 77 4.59 -1.63 10.37
N LEU A 78 3.31 -1.21 10.49
CA LEU A 78 2.60 -0.50 9.41
C LEU A 78 3.22 0.88 9.11
N GLU A 79 3.64 1.63 10.13
CA GLU A 79 4.36 2.90 9.95
C GLU A 79 5.68 2.68 9.18
N HIS A 80 6.39 1.59 9.48
CA HIS A 80 7.60 1.23 8.77
C HIS A 80 7.33 0.89 7.30
N ILE A 81 6.32 0.04 7.03
CA ILE A 81 5.89 -0.29 5.65
C ILE A 81 5.49 0.97 4.88
N TYR A 82 4.80 1.91 5.52
CA TYR A 82 4.47 3.19 4.90
C TYR A 82 5.73 3.97 4.52
N GLY A 83 6.72 4.05 5.42
CA GLY A 83 8.01 4.66 5.12
C GLY A 83 8.73 4.00 3.93
N LEU A 84 8.68 2.66 3.85
CA LEU A 84 9.23 1.90 2.72
C LEU A 84 8.47 2.21 1.42
N SER A 85 7.14 2.34 1.47
CA SER A 85 6.33 2.69 0.29
C SER A 85 6.65 4.08 -0.27
N ILE A 86 6.97 5.05 0.61
CA ILE A 86 7.49 6.37 0.19
C ILE A 86 8.84 6.22 -0.52
N MET A 87 9.72 5.37 0.00
CA MET A 87 11.02 5.12 -0.63
C MET A 87 10.86 4.49 -2.02
N ILE A 88 9.95 3.53 -2.16
CA ILE A 88 9.64 2.89 -3.45
C ILE A 88 9.13 3.94 -4.44
N ARG A 89 8.08 4.69 -4.04
CA ARG A 89 7.51 5.74 -4.88
C ARG A 89 8.57 6.77 -5.30
N ASN A 90 9.28 7.34 -4.35
CA ASN A 90 10.23 8.41 -4.65
C ASN A 90 11.41 7.90 -5.49
N GLY A 91 11.84 6.64 -5.29
CA GLY A 91 12.89 6.04 -6.12
C GLY A 91 12.48 5.92 -7.59
N PHE A 92 11.28 5.42 -7.88
CA PHE A 92 10.77 5.37 -9.26
C PHE A 92 10.52 6.77 -9.83
N HIS A 93 10.02 7.71 -9.03
CA HIS A 93 9.81 9.10 -9.46
C HIS A 93 11.10 9.94 -9.55
N ASN A 94 12.26 9.35 -9.28
CA ASN A 94 13.55 10.05 -9.22
C ASN A 94 13.52 11.27 -8.26
N GLU A 95 12.75 11.15 -7.18
CA GLU A 95 12.56 12.16 -6.15
C GLU A 95 13.45 11.88 -4.92
N PRO A 96 13.95 12.91 -4.21
CA PRO A 96 14.71 12.71 -2.98
C PRO A 96 13.91 12.02 -1.88
N ILE A 97 14.52 11.05 -1.20
CA ILE A 97 13.94 10.31 -0.09
C ILE A 97 14.28 11.00 1.22
N LYS A 98 13.23 11.45 1.93
CA LYS A 98 13.33 11.96 3.30
C LYS A 98 12.92 10.86 4.28
N ARG A 99 13.84 10.42 5.12
CA ARG A 99 13.54 9.39 6.14
C ARG A 99 12.70 9.97 7.27
N SER A 100 11.58 9.33 7.57
CA SER A 100 10.91 9.44 8.86
C SER A 100 10.81 8.05 9.49
N ARG A 101 10.87 7.98 10.82
CA ARG A 101 10.77 6.71 11.58
C ARG A 101 9.40 6.53 12.23
N SER A 102 8.55 7.55 12.18
CA SER A 102 7.26 7.53 12.85
C SER A 102 6.28 8.47 12.17
N TYR A 103 5.01 8.09 12.21
CA TYR A 103 3.90 8.84 11.60
C TYR A 103 2.72 8.87 12.60
N PRO A 104 2.90 9.51 13.80
CA PRO A 104 1.93 9.44 14.88
C PRO A 104 0.58 10.09 14.53
N ASP A 105 0.60 11.10 13.67
CA ASP A 105 -0.59 11.88 13.30
C ASP A 105 -1.49 11.18 12.27
N LEU A 106 -1.03 10.07 11.68
CA LEU A 106 -1.83 9.30 10.73
C LEU A 106 -2.62 8.21 11.46
N SER A 107 -3.91 8.14 11.20
CA SER A 107 -4.72 6.99 11.58
C SER A 107 -4.26 5.71 10.86
N TYR A 108 -4.72 4.55 11.35
CA TYR A 108 -4.46 3.28 10.67
C TYR A 108 -4.98 3.28 9.22
N LEU A 109 -6.19 3.79 8.99
CA LEU A 109 -6.79 3.85 7.65
C LEU A 109 -5.98 4.75 6.72
N GLU A 110 -5.55 5.90 7.19
CA GLU A 110 -4.68 6.79 6.40
C GLU A 110 -3.33 6.16 6.06
N LEU A 111 -2.69 5.45 7.01
CA LEU A 111 -1.46 4.70 6.72
C LEU A 111 -1.69 3.66 5.62
N ARG A 112 -2.79 2.92 5.74
CA ARG A 112 -3.16 1.89 4.76
C ARG A 112 -3.40 2.49 3.37
N GLU A 113 -4.24 3.50 3.28
CA GLU A 113 -4.59 4.16 2.01
C GLU A 113 -3.37 4.81 1.35
N LYS A 114 -2.58 5.55 2.12
CA LYS A 114 -1.36 6.20 1.61
C LYS A 114 -0.30 5.19 1.15
N THR A 115 -0.15 4.06 1.84
CA THR A 115 0.76 2.97 1.42
C THR A 115 0.32 2.40 0.07
N LEU A 116 -0.96 2.05 -0.07
CA LEU A 116 -1.52 1.55 -1.34
C LEU A 116 -1.40 2.58 -2.46
N ALA A 117 -1.67 3.86 -2.18
CA ALA A 117 -1.52 4.93 -3.14
C ALA A 117 -0.07 5.11 -3.63
N ASN A 118 0.92 5.01 -2.74
CA ASN A 118 2.33 5.07 -3.11
C ASN A 118 2.73 3.91 -4.04
N ILE A 119 2.29 2.67 -3.73
CA ILE A 119 2.54 1.50 -4.58
C ILE A 119 1.88 1.69 -5.95
N LYS A 120 0.61 2.13 -5.97
CA LYS A 120 -0.12 2.40 -7.22
C LYS A 120 0.57 3.47 -8.06
N SER A 121 0.99 4.59 -7.45
CA SER A 121 1.72 5.65 -8.15
C SER A 121 3.00 5.14 -8.82
N SER A 122 3.71 4.19 -8.18
CA SER A 122 4.89 3.57 -8.79
C SER A 122 4.52 2.69 -9.99
N ILE A 123 3.40 1.97 -9.91
CA ILE A 123 2.90 1.14 -11.02
C ILE A 123 2.48 2.01 -12.20
N ASP A 124 1.70 3.08 -11.94
CA ASP A 124 1.22 3.99 -12.98
C ASP A 124 2.39 4.63 -13.73
N LEU A 125 3.43 5.05 -13.01
CA LEU A 125 4.62 5.63 -13.62
C LEU A 125 5.39 4.62 -14.48
N LEU A 126 5.47 3.35 -14.06
CA LEU A 126 6.16 2.31 -14.83
C LEU A 126 5.51 2.06 -16.19
N GLU A 127 4.22 2.36 -16.38
CA GLU A 127 3.57 2.27 -17.69
C GLU A 127 4.18 3.25 -18.71
N GLU A 128 4.68 4.40 -18.22
CA GLU A 128 5.31 5.46 -19.03
C GLU A 128 6.81 5.24 -19.24
N TYR A 129 7.46 4.34 -18.47
CA TYR A 129 8.90 4.09 -18.54
C TYR A 129 9.32 3.48 -19.88
N ASP A 130 10.48 3.92 -20.37
CA ASP A 130 11.29 3.20 -21.35
C ASP A 130 12.53 2.53 -20.71
N GLU A 131 13.31 1.79 -21.49
CA GLU A 131 14.48 1.09 -20.95
C GLU A 131 15.55 2.04 -20.41
N SER A 132 15.66 3.26 -20.95
CA SER A 132 16.65 4.24 -20.50
C SER A 132 16.31 4.82 -19.11
N ASP A 133 15.03 4.84 -18.72
CA ASP A 133 14.62 5.30 -17.40
C ASP A 133 15.17 4.39 -16.29
N PHE A 134 15.27 3.09 -16.54
CA PHE A 134 15.87 2.14 -15.57
C PHE A 134 17.35 2.37 -15.33
N GLU A 135 18.07 2.89 -16.32
CA GLU A 135 19.50 3.22 -16.22
C GLU A 135 19.73 4.60 -15.62
N ASN A 136 18.91 5.58 -16.00
CA ASN A 136 19.11 6.99 -15.68
C ASN A 136 18.55 7.39 -14.33
N ASN A 137 17.40 6.83 -13.92
CA ASN A 137 16.77 7.17 -12.65
C ASN A 137 17.54 6.59 -11.47
N LYS A 138 17.58 7.34 -10.37
CA LYS A 138 18.37 6.98 -9.19
C LYS A 138 17.53 7.06 -7.91
N VAL A 139 17.87 6.24 -6.95
CA VAL A 139 17.38 6.31 -5.58
C VAL A 139 18.22 7.34 -4.83
N ILE A 140 17.62 8.47 -4.43
CA ILE A 140 18.33 9.65 -3.94
C ILE A 140 18.15 9.80 -2.43
N PHE A 141 19.27 9.76 -1.67
CA PHE A 141 19.32 10.03 -0.23
C PHE A 141 20.30 11.18 0.05
N GLY A 142 19.81 12.41 0.15
CA GLY A 142 20.68 13.58 0.27
C GLY A 142 21.62 13.66 -0.94
N ASP A 143 22.94 13.61 -0.70
CA ASP A 143 23.96 13.63 -1.76
C ASP A 143 24.27 12.25 -2.35
N LEU A 144 23.74 11.19 -1.75
CA LEU A 144 23.97 9.81 -2.19
C LEU A 144 22.95 9.41 -3.26
N LYS A 145 23.44 8.78 -4.33
CA LYS A 145 22.63 8.24 -5.42
C LYS A 145 22.95 6.77 -5.62
N PHE A 146 21.90 5.96 -5.72
CA PHE A 146 22.00 4.53 -5.93
C PHE A 146 21.21 4.13 -7.18
N ASP A 147 21.56 3.03 -7.80
CA ASP A 147 20.79 2.48 -8.92
C ASP A 147 19.41 1.98 -8.46
N LEU A 148 18.45 1.92 -9.39
CA LEU A 148 17.10 1.44 -9.10
C LEU A 148 17.08 0.00 -8.56
N TYR A 149 18.08 -0.82 -8.83
CA TYR A 149 18.22 -2.15 -8.23
C TYR A 149 18.15 -2.15 -6.70
N ASN A 150 18.58 -1.05 -6.06
CA ASN A 150 18.50 -0.90 -4.61
C ASN A 150 17.06 -0.87 -4.09
N LEU A 151 16.06 -0.55 -4.93
CA LEU A 151 14.66 -0.65 -4.55
C LEU A 151 14.22 -2.12 -4.35
N PHE A 152 14.74 -3.04 -5.18
CA PHE A 152 14.29 -4.43 -5.16
C PHE A 152 14.75 -5.18 -3.91
N HIS A 153 16.04 -5.19 -3.64
CA HIS A 153 16.60 -5.87 -2.45
C HIS A 153 16.45 -5.03 -1.17
N GLY A 154 16.21 -3.73 -1.28
CA GLY A 154 15.92 -2.83 -0.18
C GLY A 154 14.41 -2.73 0.10
N PRO A 155 13.78 -1.56 -0.12
CA PRO A 155 12.44 -1.28 0.40
C PRO A 155 11.34 -2.19 -0.13
N ILE A 156 11.45 -2.77 -1.33
CA ILE A 156 10.42 -3.69 -1.84
C ILE A 156 10.48 -5.04 -1.11
N SER A 157 11.67 -5.64 -0.99
CA SER A 157 11.84 -6.91 -0.26
C SER A 157 11.55 -6.75 1.23
N ASP A 158 11.96 -5.64 1.83
CA ASP A 158 11.69 -5.32 3.23
C ASP A 158 10.17 -5.13 3.48
N SER A 159 9.46 -4.50 2.55
CA SER A 159 8.00 -4.40 2.60
C SER A 159 7.34 -5.78 2.64
N LEU A 160 7.76 -6.72 1.78
CA LEU A 160 7.21 -8.09 1.77
C LEU A 160 7.50 -8.83 3.08
N TYR A 161 8.71 -8.66 3.62
CA TYR A 161 9.09 -9.23 4.91
C TYR A 161 8.18 -8.75 6.04
N HIS A 162 7.93 -7.45 6.12
CA HIS A 162 7.06 -6.84 7.14
C HIS A 162 5.57 -7.10 6.91
N ILE A 163 5.10 -7.18 5.66
CA ILE A 163 3.73 -7.63 5.34
C ILE A 163 3.51 -9.04 5.89
N GLY A 164 4.50 -9.93 5.73
CA GLY A 164 4.45 -11.27 6.32
C GLY A 164 4.34 -11.25 7.85
N GLN A 165 5.02 -10.33 8.52
CA GLN A 165 4.89 -10.14 9.98
C GLN A 165 3.47 -9.71 10.36
N ILE A 166 2.83 -8.76 9.65
CA ILE A 166 1.43 -8.37 9.89
C ILE A 166 0.50 -9.58 9.76
N VAL A 167 0.70 -10.44 8.74
CA VAL A 167 -0.08 -11.68 8.58
C VAL A 167 0.03 -12.61 9.79
N VAL A 168 1.24 -12.76 10.34
CA VAL A 168 1.47 -13.57 11.54
C VAL A 168 0.85 -12.92 12.77
N PHE A 169 1.04 -11.62 12.96
CA PHE A 169 0.55 -10.88 14.12
C PHE A 169 -0.98 -10.89 14.18
N ARG A 170 -1.66 -10.59 13.08
CA ARG A 170 -3.13 -10.64 13.03
C ARG A 170 -3.70 -12.03 13.25
N ARG A 171 -2.97 -13.08 12.84
CA ARG A 171 -3.36 -14.46 13.13
C ARG A 171 -3.24 -14.75 14.62
N ALA A 172 -2.17 -14.30 15.24
CA ALA A 172 -1.92 -14.49 16.67
C ALA A 172 -2.87 -13.66 17.55
N SER A 173 -3.32 -12.49 17.10
CA SER A 173 -4.35 -11.69 17.79
C SER A 173 -5.78 -12.21 17.60
N GLY A 174 -6.00 -13.24 16.76
CA GLY A 174 -7.31 -13.86 16.55
C GLY A 174 -8.08 -13.36 15.33
N ASN A 175 -7.48 -12.52 14.50
CA ASN A 175 -8.09 -11.96 13.29
C ASN A 175 -7.32 -12.36 12.01
N PRO A 176 -7.33 -13.63 11.59
CA PRO A 176 -6.62 -14.08 10.40
C PRO A 176 -7.14 -13.40 9.13
N ILE A 177 -6.31 -13.39 8.08
CA ILE A 177 -6.75 -12.96 6.73
C ILE A 177 -8.01 -13.73 6.33
N PRO A 178 -9.00 -13.09 5.65
CA PRO A 178 -10.20 -13.77 5.20
C PRO A 178 -9.90 -15.01 4.36
N LYS A 179 -10.71 -16.07 4.53
CA LYS A 179 -10.61 -17.29 3.70
C LYS A 179 -10.78 -16.93 2.22
N GLY A 180 -10.21 -17.73 1.33
CA GLY A 180 -10.32 -17.56 -0.12
C GLY A 180 -9.30 -16.59 -0.75
N VAL A 181 -8.48 -15.87 0.03
CA VAL A 181 -7.38 -15.08 -0.54
C VAL A 181 -6.31 -15.99 -1.10
N ASN A 182 -6.19 -16.07 -2.42
CA ASN A 182 -5.21 -16.89 -3.11
C ASN A 182 -4.04 -16.04 -3.60
N HIS A 183 -2.92 -16.10 -2.86
CA HIS A 183 -1.73 -15.30 -3.16
C HIS A 183 -0.98 -15.72 -4.43
N PHE A 184 -1.15 -16.97 -4.88
CA PHE A 184 -0.53 -17.45 -6.12
C PHE A 184 -1.27 -16.90 -7.35
N MET A 185 -2.60 -16.93 -7.30
CA MET A 185 -3.44 -16.44 -8.40
C MET A 185 -3.68 -14.92 -8.34
N GLY A 186 -3.47 -14.29 -7.19
CA GLY A 186 -3.76 -12.87 -6.98
C GLY A 186 -5.26 -12.55 -6.97
N ILE A 187 -6.12 -13.46 -6.49
CA ILE A 187 -7.57 -13.30 -6.47
C ILE A 187 -8.16 -13.62 -5.09
N LYS A 188 -9.37 -13.15 -4.87
CA LYS A 188 -10.23 -13.55 -3.76
C LYS A 188 -11.28 -14.52 -4.31
N MET A 189 -11.20 -15.78 -3.85
CA MET A 189 -12.23 -16.80 -4.14
C MET A 189 -13.37 -16.70 -3.11
N ASP A 190 -14.57 -16.99 -3.51
CA ASP A 190 -15.77 -17.05 -2.65
C ASP A 190 -15.74 -18.22 -1.66
#